data_f7cf4b8efa22d98da246835f88f62317
#
_entry.id   f7cf4b8efa22d98da246835f88f62317
#
_cell.length_a   1.000
_cell.length_b   1.000
_cell.length_c   1.000
_cell.angle_alpha   90.00
_cell.angle_beta   90.00
_cell.angle_gamma   90.00
#
_symmetry.space_group_name_H-M   'P 1'
#
loop_
_entity.id
_entity.type
_entity.pdbx_description
1 polymer ?
#
loop_
_entity_poly.entity_id
_entity_poly.type
_entity_poly.pdbx_seq_one_letter_code
_entity_poly.pdbx_strand_id
1 'polypeptide(L)'
;MFGYIMADEKQLSPEEVARYRKVYCGVCHSLKEQNGQLCRMTLTYDMTFLALLLNSLYEPLEHEDSARCGAHPTKPQPFATSDCTEYAADATVLLAYHKLMDDWHDDRKVSRRAMAQALSSAYRAASARRPAIAQAIESGMTDIRAIEQRGDESLDAAANRFGLILGCVFSYREDFWAGELRRMGAWLGKFVYLMDAVMDYDEDLKSGSYNPLVAAGAVPGDVSEGLRSIAAQAAQSFERLPLEQDIHILRNVLYAGLWGQYCGKFGDAAHDDGEMTPAASRVADDDDGE
;
A
#
# COMPACT_ATOMS: atom_id res chain seq x y z
N MET A 1 -2.80 -1.90 -9.40
CA MET A 1 -3.29 -2.20 -8.03
C MET A 1 -2.29 -1.86 -6.90
N PHE A 2 -1.03 -1.53 -7.12
CA PHE A 2 -0.06 -1.13 -6.09
C PHE A 2 0.66 0.15 -6.52
N GLY A 3 1.24 0.88 -5.54
CA GLY A 3 2.00 2.11 -5.78
C GLY A 3 1.21 3.39 -5.50
N TYR A 4 0.07 3.28 -4.82
CA TYR A 4 -0.72 4.45 -4.41
C TYR A 4 -0.36 4.93 -3.00
N ILE A 5 0.12 4.04 -2.12
CA ILE A 5 0.49 4.38 -0.74
C ILE A 5 1.97 4.78 -0.73
N MET A 6 2.26 6.00 -1.12
CA MET A 6 3.63 6.52 -1.24
C MET A 6 3.73 7.94 -0.69
N ALA A 7 4.93 8.36 -0.28
CA ALA A 7 5.14 9.71 0.24
C ALA A 7 5.14 10.76 -0.88
N ASP A 8 4.61 11.94 -0.59
CA ASP A 8 4.90 13.15 -1.37
C ASP A 8 6.22 13.76 -0.88
N GLU A 9 7.33 13.33 -1.51
CA GLU A 9 8.68 13.76 -1.13
C GLU A 9 8.88 15.28 -1.22
N LYS A 10 8.02 16.03 -1.92
CA LYS A 10 8.13 17.50 -2.04
C LYS A 10 7.74 18.21 -0.74
N GLN A 11 6.93 17.56 0.09
CA GLN A 11 6.46 18.09 1.37
C GLN A 11 7.27 17.56 2.57
N LEU A 12 8.30 16.75 2.34
CA LEU A 12 9.17 16.19 3.36
C LEU A 12 10.51 16.93 3.43
N SER A 13 11.08 17.03 4.62
CA SER A 13 12.45 17.50 4.80
C SER A 13 13.47 16.55 4.15
N PRO A 14 14.69 17.02 3.83
CA PRO A 14 15.73 16.13 3.29
C PRO A 14 16.05 14.92 4.19
N GLU A 15 15.98 15.09 5.51
CA GLU A 15 16.22 14.05 6.51
C GLU A 15 15.11 12.99 6.46
N GLU A 16 13.84 13.41 6.37
CA GLU A 16 12.68 12.53 6.24
C GLU A 16 12.70 11.76 4.92
N VAL A 17 13.04 12.40 3.82
CA VAL A 17 13.24 11.74 2.52
C VAL A 17 14.36 10.70 2.62
N ALA A 18 15.48 11.03 3.29
CA ALA A 18 16.57 10.10 3.50
C ALA A 18 16.13 8.90 4.35
N ARG A 19 15.34 9.14 5.41
CA ARG A 19 14.76 8.08 6.27
C ARG A 19 13.80 7.18 5.48
N TYR A 20 12.87 7.76 4.72
CA TYR A 20 11.93 7.02 3.89
C TYR A 20 12.66 6.11 2.88
N ARG A 21 13.67 6.66 2.19
CA ARG A 21 14.47 5.92 1.22
C ARG A 21 15.34 4.84 1.90
N LYS A 22 15.83 5.08 3.13
CA LYS A 22 16.57 4.09 3.90
C LYS A 22 15.73 2.85 4.19
N VAL A 23 14.46 3.02 4.59
CA VAL A 23 13.53 1.91 4.84
C VAL A 23 13.11 1.24 3.53
N TYR A 24 12.85 1.99 2.46
CA TYR A 24 12.61 1.44 1.12
C TYR A 24 13.74 0.51 0.67
N CYS A 25 14.99 0.97 0.83
CA CYS A 25 16.17 0.13 0.57
C CYS A 25 16.25 -1.06 1.53
N GLY A 26 15.81 -0.91 2.79
CA GLY A 26 15.72 -1.98 3.78
C GLY A 26 14.77 -3.10 3.32
N VAL A 27 13.54 -2.77 2.91
CA VAL A 27 12.60 -3.75 2.33
C VAL A 27 13.20 -4.42 1.09
N CYS A 28 13.89 -3.65 0.22
CA CYS A 28 14.60 -4.19 -0.94
C CYS A 28 15.67 -5.20 -0.57
N HIS A 29 16.42 -4.94 0.52
CA HIS A 29 17.43 -5.86 1.03
C HIS A 29 16.79 -7.11 1.65
N SER A 30 15.75 -6.96 2.47
CA SER A 30 14.99 -8.08 3.03
C SER A 30 14.40 -8.97 1.94
N LEU A 31 13.88 -8.39 0.84
CA LEU A 31 13.43 -9.15 -0.35
C LEU A 31 14.54 -10.02 -0.94
N LYS A 32 15.75 -9.44 -1.09
CA LYS A 32 16.89 -10.17 -1.63
C LYS A 32 17.32 -11.32 -0.72
N GLU A 33 17.51 -11.03 0.56
CA GLU A 33 18.09 -11.99 1.52
C GLU A 33 17.13 -13.16 1.80
N GLN A 34 15.83 -12.89 1.98
CA GLN A 34 14.85 -13.91 2.32
C GLN A 34 14.25 -14.62 1.10
N ASN A 35 14.07 -13.91 0.00
CA ASN A 35 13.26 -14.35 -1.13
C ASN A 35 14.04 -14.42 -2.45
N GLY A 36 15.27 -13.91 -2.48
CA GLY A 36 16.17 -13.96 -3.62
C GLY A 36 16.17 -12.69 -4.49
N GLN A 37 17.21 -12.56 -5.30
CA GLN A 37 17.52 -11.34 -6.08
C GLN A 37 16.36 -10.89 -6.99
N LEU A 38 15.63 -11.84 -7.59
CA LEU A 38 14.53 -11.53 -8.50
C LEU A 38 13.36 -10.85 -7.80
N CYS A 39 13.11 -11.19 -6.53
CA CYS A 39 12.01 -10.62 -5.75
C CYS A 39 12.15 -9.10 -5.52
N ARG A 40 13.33 -8.52 -5.67
CA ARG A 40 13.53 -7.07 -5.62
C ARG A 40 12.72 -6.32 -6.71
N MET A 41 12.37 -6.98 -7.80
CA MET A 41 11.56 -6.40 -8.87
C MET A 41 10.09 -6.24 -8.46
N THR A 42 9.68 -6.83 -7.36
CA THR A 42 8.30 -6.70 -6.82
C THR A 42 8.17 -5.64 -5.75
N LEU A 43 9.26 -4.93 -5.41
CA LEU A 43 9.28 -3.86 -4.41
C LEU A 43 8.27 -2.76 -4.74
N THR A 44 7.47 -2.36 -3.75
CA THR A 44 6.51 -1.26 -3.86
C THR A 44 6.63 -0.28 -2.70
N TYR A 45 6.16 0.94 -2.92
CA TYR A 45 6.09 1.95 -1.86
C TYR A 45 5.05 1.62 -0.80
N ASP A 46 3.95 0.93 -1.17
CA ASP A 46 2.92 0.49 -0.22
C ASP A 46 3.51 -0.38 0.89
N MET A 47 4.43 -1.29 0.54
CA MET A 47 5.08 -2.16 1.52
C MET A 47 6.18 -1.43 2.29
N THR A 48 6.73 -0.36 1.75
CA THR A 48 7.61 0.56 2.50
C THR A 48 6.82 1.31 3.58
N PHE A 49 5.63 1.79 3.23
CA PHE A 49 4.72 2.39 4.21
C PHE A 49 4.36 1.40 5.33
N LEU A 50 4.02 0.16 4.98
CA LEU A 50 3.77 -0.88 5.97
C LEU A 50 4.97 -1.10 6.90
N ALA A 51 6.20 -1.20 6.35
CA ALA A 51 7.40 -1.37 7.13
C ALA A 51 7.65 -0.19 8.08
N LEU A 52 7.49 1.05 7.60
CA LEU A 52 7.60 2.26 8.41
C LEU A 52 6.57 2.31 9.54
N LEU A 53 5.30 2.01 9.23
CA LEU A 53 4.22 1.96 10.19
C LEU A 53 4.51 0.95 11.31
N LEU A 54 4.92 -0.25 10.95
CA LEU A 54 5.23 -1.30 11.91
C LEU A 54 6.51 -1.01 12.70
N ASN A 55 7.54 -0.42 12.08
CA ASN A 55 8.73 0.04 12.80
C ASN A 55 8.38 1.12 13.83
N SER A 56 7.52 2.09 13.46
CA SER A 56 7.07 3.14 14.37
C SER A 56 6.24 2.60 15.53
N LEU A 57 5.40 1.57 15.29
CA LEU A 57 4.51 1.02 16.31
C LEU A 57 5.19 0.03 17.25
N TYR A 58 6.09 -0.80 16.71
CA TYR A 58 6.71 -1.91 17.49
C TYR A 58 8.16 -1.68 17.87
N GLU A 59 8.78 -0.63 17.34
CA GLU A 59 10.16 -0.20 17.64
C GLU A 59 11.16 -1.37 17.66
N PRO A 60 11.20 -2.23 16.59
CA PRO A 60 12.14 -3.32 16.53
C PRO A 60 13.57 -2.80 16.45
N LEU A 61 14.55 -3.64 16.80
CA LEU A 61 15.95 -3.31 16.55
C LEU A 61 16.17 -3.16 15.04
N GLU A 62 16.62 -1.98 14.61
CA GLU A 62 17.02 -1.72 13.23
C GLU A 62 18.53 -1.98 13.06
N HIS A 63 18.87 -2.69 11.99
CA HIS A 63 20.23 -2.90 11.54
C HIS A 63 20.52 -2.01 10.34
N GLU A 64 21.39 -1.02 10.54
CA GLU A 64 21.78 -0.07 9.51
C GLU A 64 23.09 -0.47 8.83
N ASP A 65 23.10 -0.38 7.50
CA ASP A 65 24.28 -0.61 6.67
C ASP A 65 24.13 0.15 5.34
N SER A 66 25.08 -0.01 4.44
CA SER A 66 25.05 0.56 3.10
C SER A 66 25.57 -0.42 2.06
N ALA A 67 24.90 -0.50 0.92
CA ALA A 67 25.33 -1.37 -0.17
C ALA A 67 25.09 -0.75 -1.55
N ARG A 68 25.88 -1.17 -2.52
CA ARG A 68 25.64 -0.89 -3.94
C ARG A 68 24.56 -1.83 -4.46
N CYS A 69 23.72 -1.31 -5.35
CA CYS A 69 22.68 -2.12 -6.00
C CYS A 69 22.61 -1.83 -7.50
N GLY A 70 21.86 -2.64 -8.24
CA GLY A 70 21.73 -2.48 -9.71
C GLY A 70 21.17 -1.12 -10.13
N ALA A 71 20.29 -0.52 -9.31
CA ALA A 71 19.78 0.83 -9.55
C ALA A 71 20.79 1.94 -9.18
N HIS A 72 21.72 1.67 -8.25
CA HIS A 72 22.74 2.62 -7.79
C HIS A 72 24.11 1.95 -7.75
N PRO A 73 24.74 1.72 -8.95
CA PRO A 73 25.98 0.97 -9.02
C PRO A 73 27.21 1.77 -8.58
N THR A 74 27.12 3.10 -8.61
CA THR A 74 28.26 4.00 -8.36
C THR A 74 28.45 4.35 -6.88
N LYS A 75 27.34 4.52 -6.12
CA LYS A 75 27.40 4.92 -4.71
C LYS A 75 26.63 3.92 -3.85
N PRO A 76 27.19 3.46 -2.72
CA PRO A 76 26.41 2.70 -1.73
C PRO A 76 25.21 3.51 -1.28
N GLN A 77 24.06 2.86 -1.14
CA GLN A 77 22.85 3.45 -0.58
C GLN A 77 22.66 2.94 0.84
N PRO A 78 22.35 3.83 1.79
CA PRO A 78 22.05 3.42 3.15
C PRO A 78 20.73 2.65 3.17
N PHE A 79 20.65 1.65 4.03
CA PHE A 79 19.43 0.89 4.28
C PHE A 79 19.32 0.53 5.76
N ALA A 80 18.09 0.32 6.23
CA ALA A 80 17.77 -0.17 7.56
C ALA A 80 16.87 -1.40 7.42
N THR A 81 17.28 -2.52 7.99
CA THR A 81 16.50 -3.76 8.06
C THR A 81 16.04 -4.04 9.49
N SER A 82 14.88 -4.68 9.61
CA SER A 82 14.27 -5.08 10.88
C SER A 82 13.31 -6.25 10.62
N ASP A 83 12.77 -6.85 11.68
CA ASP A 83 11.72 -7.86 11.58
C ASP A 83 10.51 -7.34 10.76
N CYS A 84 10.23 -6.03 10.82
CA CYS A 84 9.13 -5.40 10.08
C CYS A 84 9.44 -5.26 8.59
N THR A 85 10.68 -4.96 8.20
CA THR A 85 11.07 -4.95 6.78
C THR A 85 11.09 -6.36 6.19
N GLU A 86 11.44 -7.36 6.99
CA GLU A 86 11.38 -8.77 6.61
C GLU A 86 9.93 -9.25 6.41
N TYR A 87 9.04 -8.84 7.30
CA TYR A 87 7.61 -9.08 7.17
C TYR A 87 7.03 -8.43 5.91
N ALA A 88 7.35 -7.16 5.68
CA ALA A 88 6.90 -6.43 4.48
C ALA A 88 7.44 -7.08 3.19
N ALA A 89 8.66 -7.62 3.21
CA ALA A 89 9.23 -8.37 2.09
C ALA A 89 8.46 -9.66 1.78
N ASP A 90 8.08 -10.43 2.81
CA ASP A 90 7.24 -11.62 2.62
C ASP A 90 5.86 -11.25 2.04
N ALA A 91 5.19 -10.24 2.62
CA ALA A 91 3.91 -9.74 2.13
C ALA A 91 4.00 -9.26 0.67
N THR A 92 5.10 -8.57 0.30
CA THR A 92 5.36 -8.13 -1.07
C THR A 92 5.36 -9.31 -2.04
N VAL A 93 6.09 -10.38 -1.73
CA VAL A 93 6.18 -11.57 -2.61
C VAL A 93 4.83 -12.25 -2.76
N LEU A 94 4.08 -12.40 -1.65
CA LEU A 94 2.77 -13.02 -1.65
C LEU A 94 1.78 -12.26 -2.53
N LEU A 95 1.69 -10.94 -2.37
CA LEU A 95 0.80 -10.09 -3.16
C LEU A 95 1.21 -10.03 -4.63
N ALA A 96 2.51 -9.86 -4.91
CA ALA A 96 3.03 -9.76 -6.27
C ALA A 96 2.81 -11.04 -7.07
N TYR A 97 2.97 -12.21 -6.44
CA TYR A 97 2.70 -13.49 -7.09
C TYR A 97 1.24 -13.58 -7.58
N HIS A 98 0.28 -13.26 -6.71
CA HIS A 98 -1.13 -13.30 -7.06
C HIS A 98 -1.49 -12.27 -8.13
N LYS A 99 -0.94 -11.05 -8.06
CA LYS A 99 -1.12 -10.04 -9.12
C LYS A 99 -0.61 -10.54 -10.48
N LEU A 100 0.58 -11.14 -10.53
CA LEU A 100 1.13 -11.67 -11.78
C LEU A 100 0.28 -12.82 -12.35
N MET A 101 -0.30 -13.64 -11.49
CA MET A 101 -1.22 -14.70 -11.89
C MET A 101 -2.54 -14.15 -12.41
N ASP A 102 -3.04 -13.06 -11.82
CA ASP A 102 -4.22 -12.35 -12.23
C ASP A 102 -4.03 -11.73 -13.62
N ASP A 103 -2.98 -10.93 -13.80
CA ASP A 103 -2.57 -10.37 -15.10
C ASP A 103 -2.43 -11.45 -16.21
N TRP A 104 -2.00 -12.67 -15.83
CA TRP A 104 -1.95 -13.80 -16.76
C TRP A 104 -3.33 -14.33 -17.12
N HIS A 105 -4.24 -14.41 -16.17
CA HIS A 105 -5.59 -14.92 -16.42
C HIS A 105 -6.40 -13.97 -17.30
N ASP A 106 -6.25 -12.66 -17.10
CA ASP A 106 -6.99 -11.63 -17.81
C ASP A 106 -6.43 -11.38 -19.21
N ASP A 107 -5.15 -11.02 -19.29
CA ASP A 107 -4.51 -10.57 -20.53
C ASP A 107 -3.79 -11.68 -21.31
N ARG A 108 -3.65 -12.88 -20.74
CA ARG A 108 -2.85 -13.99 -21.30
C ARG A 108 -1.40 -13.60 -21.60
N LYS A 109 -0.85 -12.59 -20.91
CA LYS A 109 0.54 -12.13 -21.07
C LYS A 109 1.53 -13.19 -20.59
N VAL A 110 2.14 -13.93 -21.52
CA VAL A 110 3.11 -15.03 -21.23
C VAL A 110 4.25 -14.57 -20.31
N SER A 111 4.71 -13.31 -20.45
CA SER A 111 5.73 -12.73 -19.59
C SER A 111 5.33 -12.68 -18.12
N ARG A 112 4.06 -12.41 -17.80
CA ARG A 112 3.54 -12.41 -16.43
C ARG A 112 3.54 -13.80 -15.82
N ARG A 113 3.10 -14.80 -16.58
CA ARG A 113 3.18 -16.21 -16.17
C ARG A 113 4.62 -16.67 -15.93
N ALA A 114 5.54 -16.31 -16.83
CA ALA A 114 6.96 -16.67 -16.67
C ALA A 114 7.55 -16.02 -15.40
N MET A 115 7.21 -14.77 -15.13
CA MET A 115 7.63 -14.08 -13.91
C MET A 115 7.02 -14.72 -12.65
N ALA A 116 5.71 -15.04 -12.64
CA ALA A 116 5.08 -15.75 -11.53
C ALA A 116 5.74 -17.10 -11.29
N GLN A 117 6.05 -17.85 -12.35
CA GLN A 117 6.77 -19.12 -12.24
C GLN A 117 8.17 -18.96 -11.64
N ALA A 118 8.91 -17.90 -12.02
CA ALA A 118 10.21 -17.59 -11.46
C ALA A 118 10.13 -17.21 -9.96
N LEU A 119 9.01 -16.61 -9.52
CA LEU A 119 8.76 -16.28 -8.11
C LEU A 119 8.17 -17.44 -7.30
N SER A 120 7.82 -18.55 -7.91
CA SER A 120 7.06 -19.64 -7.25
C SER A 120 7.77 -20.28 -6.05
N SER A 121 9.10 -20.34 -6.07
CA SER A 121 9.88 -20.85 -4.92
C SER A 121 9.87 -19.87 -3.75
N ALA A 122 10.02 -18.57 -4.04
CA ALA A 122 9.95 -17.48 -3.05
C ALA A 122 8.53 -17.40 -2.46
N TYR A 123 7.49 -17.50 -3.31
CA TYR A 123 6.10 -17.55 -2.87
C TYR A 123 5.85 -18.68 -1.87
N ARG A 124 6.31 -19.90 -2.18
CA ARG A 124 6.15 -21.05 -1.27
C ARG A 124 6.88 -20.85 0.06
N ALA A 125 8.10 -20.29 0.02
CA ALA A 125 8.86 -20.00 1.22
C ALA A 125 8.18 -18.92 2.09
N ALA A 126 7.72 -17.81 1.48
CA ALA A 126 6.97 -16.77 2.17
C ALA A 126 5.63 -17.30 2.73
N SER A 127 4.90 -18.13 1.98
CA SER A 127 3.66 -18.79 2.44
C SER A 127 3.91 -19.68 3.68
N ALA A 128 5.02 -20.39 3.71
CA ALA A 128 5.37 -21.22 4.86
C ALA A 128 5.71 -20.38 6.10
N ARG A 129 6.35 -19.19 5.93
CA ARG A 129 6.63 -18.26 7.03
C ARG A 129 5.38 -17.51 7.50
N ARG A 130 4.45 -17.20 6.59
CA ARG A 130 3.27 -16.36 6.81
C ARG A 130 1.97 -17.05 6.32
N PRO A 131 1.60 -18.20 6.89
CA PRO A 131 0.50 -19.00 6.36
C PRO A 131 -0.86 -18.31 6.42
N ALA A 132 -1.14 -17.53 7.48
CA ALA A 132 -2.41 -16.81 7.61
C ALA A 132 -2.58 -15.75 6.51
N ILE A 133 -1.52 -14.97 6.22
CA ILE A 133 -1.55 -13.96 5.15
C ILE A 133 -1.68 -14.63 3.78
N ALA A 134 -0.90 -15.68 3.53
CA ALA A 134 -0.96 -16.41 2.26
C ALA A 134 -2.37 -16.93 1.98
N GLN A 135 -3.02 -17.53 2.99
CA GLN A 135 -4.40 -18.02 2.88
C GLN A 135 -5.41 -16.88 2.66
N ALA A 136 -5.26 -15.76 3.37
CA ALA A 136 -6.14 -14.60 3.20
C ALA A 136 -6.05 -14.01 1.79
N ILE A 137 -4.82 -13.89 1.25
CA ILE A 137 -4.60 -13.39 -0.11
C ILE A 137 -5.18 -14.37 -1.13
N GLU A 138 -4.89 -15.66 -1.04
CA GLU A 138 -5.37 -16.67 -1.98
C GLU A 138 -6.90 -16.74 -2.03
N SER A 139 -7.54 -16.80 -0.85
CA SER A 139 -9.00 -16.81 -0.76
C SER A 139 -9.61 -15.50 -1.28
N GLY A 140 -9.08 -14.35 -0.84
CA GLY A 140 -9.59 -13.05 -1.25
C GLY A 140 -9.44 -12.78 -2.75
N MET A 141 -8.31 -13.13 -3.37
CA MET A 141 -8.10 -13.01 -4.82
C MET A 141 -9.02 -13.95 -5.61
N THR A 142 -9.33 -15.13 -5.07
CA THR A 142 -10.31 -16.04 -5.66
C THR A 142 -11.71 -15.43 -5.64
N ASP A 143 -12.12 -14.83 -4.53
CA ASP A 143 -13.40 -14.14 -4.39
C ASP A 143 -13.51 -12.93 -5.33
N ILE A 144 -12.44 -12.09 -5.42
CA ILE A 144 -12.38 -10.94 -6.33
C ILE A 144 -12.59 -11.40 -7.77
N ARG A 145 -11.83 -12.39 -8.22
CA ARG A 145 -11.97 -12.93 -9.57
C ARG A 145 -13.39 -13.44 -9.85
N ALA A 146 -14.04 -14.09 -8.88
CA ALA A 146 -15.41 -14.55 -9.05
C ALA A 146 -16.42 -13.38 -9.15
N ILE A 147 -16.14 -12.25 -8.48
CA ILE A 147 -16.95 -11.02 -8.58
C ILE A 147 -16.77 -10.40 -9.96
N GLU A 148 -15.55 -10.24 -10.44
CA GLU A 148 -15.20 -9.68 -11.74
C GLU A 148 -15.76 -10.51 -12.90
N GLN A 149 -15.63 -11.84 -12.85
CA GLN A 149 -16.13 -12.74 -13.90
C GLN A 149 -17.64 -12.73 -14.07
N ARG A 150 -18.44 -12.45 -13.02
CA ARG A 150 -19.89 -12.30 -13.15
C ARG A 150 -20.33 -10.88 -13.46
N GLY A 151 -19.39 -9.93 -13.63
CA GLY A 151 -19.69 -8.54 -13.95
C GLY A 151 -20.51 -7.86 -12.85
N ASP A 152 -20.16 -8.06 -11.58
CA ASP A 152 -20.90 -7.53 -10.44
C ASP A 152 -20.96 -5.99 -10.53
N GLU A 153 -22.16 -5.43 -10.43
CA GLU A 153 -22.40 -3.97 -10.57
C GLU A 153 -22.13 -3.21 -9.25
N SER A 154 -21.75 -3.89 -8.18
CA SER A 154 -21.45 -3.26 -6.90
C SER A 154 -20.04 -2.68 -6.88
N LEU A 155 -19.91 -1.37 -6.67
CA LEU A 155 -18.64 -0.69 -6.43
C LEU A 155 -17.86 -1.27 -5.23
N ASP A 156 -18.58 -1.77 -4.23
CA ASP A 156 -18.03 -2.21 -2.96
C ASP A 156 -17.63 -3.69 -2.92
N ALA A 157 -18.19 -4.53 -3.79
CA ALA A 157 -18.04 -5.97 -3.66
C ALA A 157 -16.57 -6.42 -3.71
N ALA A 158 -15.85 -6.12 -4.78
CA ALA A 158 -14.44 -6.46 -4.94
C ALA A 158 -13.54 -5.58 -4.05
N ALA A 159 -13.86 -4.29 -3.91
CA ALA A 159 -13.12 -3.37 -3.05
C ALA A 159 -13.10 -3.81 -1.59
N ASN A 160 -14.23 -4.29 -1.05
CA ASN A 160 -14.30 -4.83 0.30
C ASN A 160 -13.47 -6.12 0.45
N ARG A 161 -13.44 -6.99 -0.57
CA ARG A 161 -12.60 -8.20 -0.55
C ARG A 161 -11.12 -7.85 -0.54
N PHE A 162 -10.70 -6.91 -1.37
CA PHE A 162 -9.32 -6.44 -1.36
C PHE A 162 -8.94 -5.73 -0.05
N GLY A 163 -9.90 -4.99 0.52
CA GLY A 163 -9.77 -4.43 1.87
C GLY A 163 -9.50 -5.50 2.93
N LEU A 164 -10.23 -6.61 2.92
CA LEU A 164 -10.00 -7.72 3.87
C LEU A 164 -8.60 -8.33 3.71
N ILE A 165 -8.10 -8.46 2.48
CA ILE A 165 -6.73 -8.92 2.21
C ILE A 165 -5.72 -7.97 2.87
N LEU A 166 -5.79 -6.66 2.59
CA LEU A 166 -4.85 -5.70 3.16
C LEU A 166 -5.03 -5.56 4.67
N GLY A 167 -6.25 -5.68 5.19
CA GLY A 167 -6.48 -5.73 6.63
C GLY A 167 -5.71 -6.88 7.31
N CYS A 168 -5.67 -8.05 6.68
CA CYS A 168 -4.88 -9.17 7.16
C CYS A 168 -3.36 -8.89 7.05
N VAL A 169 -2.92 -8.30 5.94
CA VAL A 169 -1.50 -7.94 5.72
C VAL A 169 -1.02 -6.90 6.72
N PHE A 170 -1.85 -5.93 7.10
CA PHE A 170 -1.48 -4.91 8.10
C PHE A 170 -1.47 -5.46 9.53
N SER A 171 -2.22 -6.52 9.82
CA SER A 171 -2.26 -7.18 11.13
C SER A 171 -1.01 -8.04 11.36
N TYR A 172 0.11 -7.38 11.69
CA TYR A 172 1.43 -8.00 11.84
C TYR A 172 1.46 -9.05 12.96
N ARG A 173 0.80 -8.77 14.08
CA ARG A 173 0.72 -9.63 15.29
C ARG A 173 -0.71 -9.63 15.81
N GLU A 174 -1.13 -10.72 16.45
CA GLU A 174 -2.42 -10.78 17.15
C GLU A 174 -2.25 -10.22 18.58
N ASP A 175 -2.24 -8.89 18.68
CA ASP A 175 -2.07 -8.13 19.91
C ASP A 175 -3.14 -7.03 20.07
N PHE A 176 -2.94 -6.12 21.02
CA PHE A 176 -3.84 -5.02 21.31
C PHE A 176 -4.09 -4.12 20.08
N TRP A 177 -3.09 -3.93 19.22
CA TRP A 177 -3.15 -3.04 18.06
C TRP A 177 -3.69 -3.73 16.79
N ALA A 178 -3.79 -5.05 16.80
CA ALA A 178 -4.23 -5.83 15.64
C ALA A 178 -5.57 -5.33 15.07
N GLY A 179 -6.51 -4.91 15.93
CA GLY A 179 -7.81 -4.41 15.52
C GLY A 179 -7.74 -3.10 14.73
N GLU A 180 -6.91 -2.14 15.17
CA GLU A 180 -6.72 -0.85 14.47
C GLU A 180 -5.92 -1.02 13.19
N LEU A 181 -4.84 -1.81 13.22
CA LEU A 181 -4.05 -2.13 12.03
C LEU A 181 -4.91 -2.83 10.96
N ARG A 182 -5.75 -3.78 11.36
CA ARG A 182 -6.66 -4.48 10.45
C ARG A 182 -7.68 -3.54 9.83
N ARG A 183 -8.27 -2.63 10.61
CA ARG A 183 -9.20 -1.61 10.11
C ARG A 183 -8.51 -0.67 9.13
N MET A 184 -7.35 -0.14 9.51
CA MET A 184 -6.55 0.74 8.66
C MET A 184 -6.21 0.08 7.33
N GLY A 185 -5.66 -1.15 7.38
CA GLY A 185 -5.34 -1.91 6.18
C GLY A 185 -6.57 -2.19 5.31
N ALA A 186 -7.74 -2.48 5.93
CA ALA A 186 -8.98 -2.71 5.20
C ALA A 186 -9.45 -1.45 4.45
N TRP A 187 -9.40 -0.28 5.07
CA TRP A 187 -9.75 0.97 4.41
C TRP A 187 -8.75 1.35 3.31
N LEU A 188 -7.44 1.18 3.57
CA LEU A 188 -6.41 1.39 2.54
C LEU A 188 -6.57 0.44 1.35
N GLY A 189 -6.89 -0.83 1.60
CA GLY A 189 -7.14 -1.78 0.53
C GLY A 189 -8.34 -1.41 -0.33
N LYS A 190 -9.45 -1.01 0.31
CA LYS A 190 -10.62 -0.49 -0.40
C LYS A 190 -10.28 0.76 -1.22
N PHE A 191 -9.52 1.69 -0.64
CA PHE A 191 -9.05 2.88 -1.33
C PHE A 191 -8.22 2.53 -2.57
N VAL A 192 -7.20 1.66 -2.40
CA VAL A 192 -6.30 1.26 -3.48
C VAL A 192 -7.06 0.59 -4.63
N TYR A 193 -8.00 -0.31 -4.34
CA TYR A 193 -8.79 -0.97 -5.35
C TYR A 193 -9.66 0.00 -6.17
N LEU A 194 -10.36 0.92 -5.50
CA LEU A 194 -11.20 1.91 -6.17
C LEU A 194 -10.36 2.98 -6.89
N MET A 195 -9.22 3.37 -6.34
CA MET A 195 -8.31 4.30 -7.00
C MET A 195 -7.73 3.69 -8.29
N ASP A 196 -7.36 2.43 -8.28
CA ASP A 196 -6.93 1.69 -9.47
C ASP A 196 -8.03 1.71 -10.55
N ALA A 197 -9.28 1.42 -10.17
CA ALA A 197 -10.42 1.47 -11.07
C ALA A 197 -10.66 2.88 -11.66
N VAL A 198 -10.44 3.95 -10.88
CA VAL A 198 -10.50 5.34 -11.34
C VAL A 198 -9.37 5.66 -12.32
N MET A 199 -8.17 5.21 -12.01
CA MET A 199 -6.99 5.47 -12.84
C MET A 199 -7.03 4.71 -14.16
N ASP A 200 -7.54 3.49 -14.17
CA ASP A 200 -7.57 2.63 -15.35
C ASP A 200 -8.91 2.74 -16.14
N TYR A 201 -9.86 3.57 -15.69
CA TYR A 201 -11.22 3.68 -16.23
C TYR A 201 -11.29 3.75 -17.76
N ASP A 202 -10.52 4.65 -18.39
CA ASP A 202 -10.53 4.86 -19.84
C ASP A 202 -9.93 3.68 -20.61
N GLU A 203 -8.94 3.01 -20.04
CA GLU A 203 -8.29 1.86 -20.63
C GLU A 203 -9.18 0.62 -20.53
N ASP A 204 -9.77 0.38 -19.38
CA ASP A 204 -10.68 -0.74 -19.13
C ASP A 204 -11.96 -0.63 -19.97
N LEU A 205 -12.52 0.58 -20.07
CA LEU A 205 -13.70 0.84 -20.94
C LEU A 205 -13.40 0.51 -22.42
N LYS A 206 -12.19 0.85 -22.90
CA LYS A 206 -11.76 0.58 -24.28
C LYS A 206 -11.45 -0.90 -24.54
N SER A 207 -10.82 -1.56 -23.57
CA SER A 207 -10.41 -2.98 -23.68
C SER A 207 -11.56 -3.93 -23.42
N GLY A 208 -12.63 -3.49 -22.76
CA GLY A 208 -13.72 -4.33 -22.27
C GLY A 208 -13.34 -5.14 -21.04
N SER A 209 -12.27 -4.76 -20.33
CA SER A 209 -11.87 -5.34 -19.05
C SER A 209 -12.87 -4.95 -17.96
N TYR A 210 -13.01 -5.81 -16.94
CA TYR A 210 -13.87 -5.46 -15.83
C TYR A 210 -13.31 -4.24 -15.07
N ASN A 211 -14.20 -3.28 -14.85
CA ASN A 211 -13.95 -2.15 -13.97
C ASN A 211 -15.23 -1.88 -13.17
N PRO A 212 -15.19 -1.81 -11.83
CA PRO A 212 -16.40 -1.66 -11.01
C PRO A 212 -17.15 -0.36 -11.27
N LEU A 213 -16.47 0.73 -11.68
CA LEU A 213 -17.14 1.97 -12.04
C LEU A 213 -17.92 1.78 -13.33
N VAL A 214 -17.32 1.17 -14.35
CA VAL A 214 -17.98 0.89 -15.63
C VAL A 214 -19.18 -0.03 -15.42
N ALA A 215 -19.03 -1.08 -14.63
CA ALA A 215 -20.11 -2.02 -14.32
C ALA A 215 -21.28 -1.34 -13.59
N ALA A 216 -21.00 -0.42 -12.67
CA ALA A 216 -22.00 0.35 -11.93
C ALA A 216 -22.60 1.53 -12.72
N GLY A 217 -22.11 1.81 -13.94
CA GLY A 217 -22.51 2.98 -14.71
C GLY A 217 -22.04 4.32 -14.12
N ALA A 218 -21.02 4.30 -13.27
CA ALA A 218 -20.43 5.47 -12.64
C ALA A 218 -19.21 5.97 -13.42
N VAL A 219 -18.83 7.23 -13.21
CA VAL A 219 -17.62 7.83 -13.78
C VAL A 219 -16.65 8.24 -12.65
N PRO A 220 -15.35 8.47 -12.94
CA PRO A 220 -14.34 8.81 -11.93
C PRO A 220 -14.72 9.95 -10.98
N GLY A 221 -15.43 10.98 -11.46
CA GLY A 221 -15.89 12.11 -10.66
C GLY A 221 -16.91 11.73 -9.58
N ASP A 222 -17.76 10.73 -9.85
CA ASP A 222 -18.84 10.32 -8.93
C ASP A 222 -18.33 9.68 -7.64
N VAL A 223 -17.11 9.13 -7.66
CA VAL A 223 -16.53 8.38 -6.53
C VAL A 223 -15.51 9.17 -5.72
N SER A 224 -15.20 10.41 -6.09
CA SER A 224 -14.17 11.24 -5.44
C SER A 224 -14.45 11.48 -3.95
N GLU A 225 -15.71 11.81 -3.60
CA GLU A 225 -16.13 11.99 -2.20
C GLU A 225 -16.08 10.67 -1.42
N GLY A 226 -16.47 9.56 -2.04
CA GLY A 226 -16.34 8.22 -1.49
C GLY A 226 -14.90 7.85 -1.17
N LEU A 227 -13.96 8.15 -2.08
CA LEU A 227 -12.52 7.94 -1.86
C LEU A 227 -11.99 8.77 -0.71
N ARG A 228 -12.40 10.07 -0.59
CA ARG A 228 -12.04 10.90 0.57
C ARG A 228 -12.55 10.31 1.88
N SER A 229 -13.80 9.86 1.91
CA SER A 229 -14.38 9.21 3.09
C SER A 229 -13.62 7.95 3.49
N ILE A 230 -13.23 7.12 2.53
CA ILE A 230 -12.44 5.89 2.77
C ILE A 230 -11.05 6.24 3.31
N ALA A 231 -10.35 7.21 2.70
CA ALA A 231 -9.06 7.68 3.17
C ALA A 231 -9.13 8.25 4.60
N ALA A 232 -10.20 9.02 4.91
CA ALA A 232 -10.42 9.55 6.25
C ALA A 232 -10.63 8.44 7.30
N GLN A 233 -11.30 7.34 6.96
CA GLN A 233 -11.44 6.18 7.85
C GLN A 233 -10.10 5.48 8.11
N ALA A 234 -9.24 5.37 7.08
CA ALA A 234 -7.89 4.85 7.26
C ALA A 234 -7.06 5.76 8.18
N ALA A 235 -7.10 7.08 7.95
CA ALA A 235 -6.44 8.08 8.78
C ALA A 235 -6.95 8.07 10.23
N GLN A 236 -8.27 7.90 10.44
CA GLN A 236 -8.83 7.79 11.78
C GLN A 236 -8.29 6.58 12.55
N SER A 237 -8.12 5.44 11.88
CA SER A 237 -7.51 4.25 12.51
C SER A 237 -6.03 4.46 12.80
N PHE A 238 -5.31 5.15 11.91
CA PHE A 238 -3.93 5.52 12.08
C PHE A 238 -3.70 6.42 13.30
N GLU A 239 -4.49 7.51 13.46
CA GLU A 239 -4.33 8.47 14.56
C GLU A 239 -4.67 7.89 15.95
N ARG A 240 -5.19 6.66 16.01
CA ARG A 240 -5.39 5.92 17.28
C ARG A 240 -4.17 5.10 17.69
N LEU A 241 -3.19 4.94 16.80
CA LEU A 241 -1.97 4.21 17.10
C LEU A 241 -0.98 5.12 17.85
N PRO A 242 -0.25 4.64 18.85
CA PRO A 242 0.68 5.43 19.64
C PRO A 242 2.03 5.58 18.92
N LEU A 243 2.02 6.24 17.79
CA LEU A 243 3.18 6.39 16.93
C LEU A 243 3.95 7.66 17.30
N GLU A 244 5.26 7.54 17.48
CA GLU A 244 6.17 8.67 17.73
C GLU A 244 7.21 8.80 16.61
N GLN A 245 7.86 7.69 16.26
CA GLN A 245 8.88 7.67 15.21
C GLN A 245 8.24 7.76 13.83
N ASP A 246 8.91 8.48 12.92
CA ASP A 246 8.52 8.60 11.51
C ASP A 246 7.08 9.14 11.26
N ILE A 247 6.41 9.70 12.29
CA ILE A 247 5.00 10.10 12.24
C ILE A 247 4.72 11.13 11.13
N HIS A 248 5.65 12.08 10.89
CA HIS A 248 5.50 13.06 9.82
C HIS A 248 5.53 12.42 8.44
N ILE A 249 6.39 11.42 8.22
CA ILE A 249 6.45 10.67 6.97
C ILE A 249 5.16 9.86 6.77
N LEU A 250 4.70 9.19 7.83
CA LEU A 250 3.48 8.38 7.79
C LEU A 250 2.24 9.24 7.52
N ARG A 251 2.12 10.41 8.16
CA ARG A 251 1.06 11.38 7.90
C ARG A 251 1.13 11.94 6.48
N ASN A 252 2.33 12.30 6.00
CA ASN A 252 2.52 12.75 4.62
C ASN A 252 2.00 11.72 3.61
N VAL A 253 2.29 10.43 3.82
CA VAL A 253 1.74 9.36 2.96
C VAL A 253 0.22 9.35 2.96
N LEU A 254 -0.41 9.42 4.14
CA LEU A 254 -1.87 9.29 4.28
C LEU A 254 -2.64 10.53 3.83
N TYR A 255 -2.10 11.73 4.10
CA TYR A 255 -2.83 12.98 3.85
C TYR A 255 -2.50 13.63 2.49
N ALA A 256 -1.30 13.40 1.96
CA ALA A 256 -0.87 13.97 0.68
C ALA A 256 -0.55 12.88 -0.36
N GLY A 257 0.26 11.91 0.03
CA GLY A 257 0.82 10.93 -0.90
C GLY A 257 -0.20 10.03 -1.59
N LEU A 258 -1.26 9.61 -0.89
CA LEU A 258 -2.36 8.82 -1.46
C LEU A 258 -3.01 9.47 -2.69
N TRP A 259 -2.97 10.80 -2.77
CA TRP A 259 -3.64 11.59 -3.81
C TRP A 259 -2.71 11.96 -4.97
N GLY A 260 -1.41 11.72 -4.84
CA GLY A 260 -0.41 12.17 -5.83
C GLY A 260 -0.70 11.74 -7.26
N GLN A 261 -1.12 10.49 -7.48
CA GLN A 261 -1.48 10.00 -8.80
C GLN A 261 -2.81 10.57 -9.29
N TYR A 262 -3.80 10.70 -8.42
CA TYR A 262 -5.09 11.29 -8.73
C TYR A 262 -4.95 12.75 -9.17
N CYS A 263 -4.26 13.58 -8.38
CA CYS A 263 -3.96 14.96 -8.70
C CYS A 263 -3.15 15.08 -10.00
N GLY A 264 -2.20 14.18 -10.24
CA GLY A 264 -1.45 14.13 -11.48
C GLY A 264 -2.30 13.89 -12.73
N LYS A 265 -3.38 13.12 -12.63
CA LYS A 265 -4.30 12.80 -13.75
C LYS A 265 -5.44 13.81 -13.90
N PHE A 266 -6.04 14.26 -12.80
CA PHE A 266 -7.28 15.05 -12.79
C PHE A 266 -7.07 16.52 -12.36
N GLY A 267 -5.86 16.90 -11.90
CA GLY A 267 -5.52 18.24 -11.40
C GLY A 267 -5.84 18.44 -9.90
N ASP A 268 -5.20 19.43 -9.29
CA ASP A 268 -5.30 19.71 -7.84
C ASP A 268 -6.70 20.18 -7.41
N ALA A 269 -7.46 20.83 -8.31
CA ALA A 269 -8.82 21.29 -8.02
C ALA A 269 -9.79 20.18 -7.59
N ALA A 270 -9.51 18.94 -7.95
CA ALA A 270 -10.31 17.79 -7.54
C ALA A 270 -10.05 17.36 -6.06
N HIS A 271 -9.02 17.93 -5.42
CA HIS A 271 -8.63 17.63 -4.03
C HIS A 271 -9.01 18.76 -3.05
N ASP A 272 -9.17 20.01 -3.52
CA ASP A 272 -9.15 21.23 -2.70
C ASP A 272 -10.47 21.57 -1.96
N ASP A 273 -11.53 20.78 -2.09
CA ASP A 273 -12.84 21.04 -1.45
C ASP A 273 -12.97 20.55 -0.01
N GLY A 274 -11.89 20.30 0.70
CA GLY A 274 -11.92 19.94 2.13
C GLY A 274 -10.55 19.70 2.72
N GLU A 275 -10.01 20.70 3.42
CA GLU A 275 -8.84 20.54 4.29
C GLU A 275 -9.01 19.33 5.24
N MET A 276 -8.36 18.23 4.95
CA MET A 276 -8.08 17.18 5.94
C MET A 276 -6.88 17.61 6.79
N THR A 277 -7.03 18.68 7.54
CA THR A 277 -6.07 19.07 8.57
C THR A 277 -6.34 18.26 9.84
N PRO A 278 -5.31 17.69 10.50
CA PRO A 278 -5.48 17.04 11.79
C PRO A 278 -5.98 18.07 12.81
N ALA A 279 -6.97 17.69 13.62
CA ALA A 279 -7.61 18.53 14.63
C ALA A 279 -6.70 18.96 15.82
N ALA A 280 -5.39 18.89 15.68
CA ALA A 280 -4.41 19.07 16.76
C ALA A 280 -3.64 20.41 16.75
N SER A 281 -4.10 21.46 16.06
CA SER A 281 -3.44 22.78 16.11
C SER A 281 -4.33 23.93 16.59
N ARG A 282 -5.35 23.66 17.41
CA ARG A 282 -6.08 24.68 18.17
C ARG A 282 -5.86 24.49 19.67
N VAL A 283 -4.63 24.65 20.13
CA VAL A 283 -4.40 25.10 21.50
C VAL A 283 -4.28 26.62 21.39
N ALA A 284 -5.30 27.29 21.87
CA ALA A 284 -5.37 28.74 21.92
C ALA A 284 -4.24 29.31 22.77
N ASP A 285 -3.49 30.23 22.19
CA ASP A 285 -2.83 31.30 22.92
C ASP A 285 -3.94 32.25 23.45
N ASP A 286 -4.45 31.97 24.61
CA ASP A 286 -5.13 32.91 25.47
C ASP A 286 -4.25 33.13 26.70
N ASP A 287 -3.23 33.96 26.51
CA ASP A 287 -2.57 34.66 27.61
C ASP A 287 -2.88 36.15 27.43
N ASP A 288 -4.01 36.54 28.00
CA ASP A 288 -4.33 37.92 28.20
C ASP A 288 -3.91 38.35 29.60
N GLY A 289 -3.02 39.34 29.58
CA GLY A 289 -2.62 40.05 30.75
C GLY A 289 -3.76 40.84 31.43
N GLU A 290 -3.70 40.82 32.72
CA GLU A 290 -3.88 41.98 33.63
C GLU A 290 -3.12 41.75 34.94
#